data_a02e2b41f7edcdc3756659779097a6c1
#
_entry.id   a02e2b41f7edcdc3756659779097a6c1
#
_cell.length_a   1.000
_cell.length_b   1.000
_cell.length_c   1.000
_cell.angle_alpha   90.00
_cell.angle_beta   90.00
_cell.angle_gamma   90.00
#
_symmetry.space_group_name_H-M   'P 1'
#
loop_
_entity.id
_entity.type
_entity.pdbx_description
1 polymer ?
#
loop_
_entity_poly.entity_id
_entity_poly.type
_entity_poly.pdbx_seq_one_letter_code
_entity_poly.pdbx_strand_id
1 'polypeptide(L)'
;MISRSATRVAAGFIATVAFPGAALAQDASEVVGQPIQVTTNGVTNTVTLSPGGQAQILTPAGRPVPGTWTAANGQLCLGNGAAQECWPYQAPFQAGQPMTMTSSCNATSTWLAASTNAPPPPPAQRGERGR
;
A
#
# COMPACT_ATOMS: atom_id res chain seq x y z
N MET A 1 -52.95 10.39 -45.41
CA MET A 1 -51.52 10.21 -45.51
C MET A 1 -50.88 10.63 -44.23
N ILE A 2 -50.44 9.71 -43.46
CA ILE A 2 -49.88 10.02 -42.17
C ILE A 2 -48.35 9.98 -42.30
N SER A 3 -47.76 11.14 -42.15
CA SER A 3 -46.35 11.23 -42.09
C SER A 3 -45.87 10.88 -40.68
N ARG A 4 -45.16 9.81 -40.58
CA ARG A 4 -44.58 9.45 -39.30
C ARG A 4 -43.17 9.99 -39.22
N SER A 5 -43.05 11.09 -38.56
CA SER A 5 -41.74 11.58 -38.22
C SER A 5 -41.20 10.73 -37.10
N ALA A 6 -40.30 9.86 -37.45
CA ALA A 6 -39.60 9.12 -36.44
C ALA A 6 -38.52 10.04 -35.87
N THR A 7 -38.79 10.59 -34.74
CA THR A 7 -37.77 11.36 -34.03
C THR A 7 -36.80 10.33 -33.44
N ARG A 8 -35.69 10.22 -34.05
CA ARG A 8 -34.61 9.43 -33.47
C ARG A 8 -33.93 10.28 -32.43
N VAL A 9 -34.22 9.94 -31.20
CA VAL A 9 -33.46 10.51 -30.12
C VAL A 9 -32.12 9.79 -30.12
N ALA A 10 -31.11 10.47 -30.55
CA ALA A 10 -29.77 9.96 -30.41
C ALA A 10 -29.41 10.10 -28.93
N ALA A 11 -29.42 8.99 -28.25
CA ALA A 11 -28.88 8.96 -26.90
C ALA A 11 -27.36 9.11 -27.02
N GLY A 12 -26.89 10.32 -26.75
CA GLY A 12 -25.45 10.52 -26.66
C GLY A 12 -24.93 9.80 -25.45
N PHE A 13 -24.20 8.75 -25.70
CA PHE A 13 -23.47 8.14 -24.62
C PHE A 13 -22.29 9.03 -24.29
N ILE A 14 -22.41 9.77 -23.23
CA ILE A 14 -21.25 10.43 -22.67
C ILE A 14 -20.47 9.34 -21.96
N ALA A 15 -19.50 8.78 -22.65
CA ALA A 15 -18.55 7.93 -21.99
C ALA A 15 -17.72 8.84 -21.10
N THR A 16 -18.13 8.97 -19.86
CA THR A 16 -17.24 9.52 -18.86
C THR A 16 -16.13 8.53 -18.68
N VAL A 17 -15.03 8.76 -19.32
CA VAL A 17 -13.82 8.06 -18.99
C VAL A 17 -13.41 8.59 -17.64
N ALA A 18 -13.87 7.94 -16.60
CA ALA A 18 -13.30 8.17 -15.31
C ALA A 18 -11.87 7.63 -15.40
N PHE A 19 -10.94 8.53 -15.57
CA PHE A 19 -9.58 8.17 -15.25
C PHE A 19 -9.58 7.87 -13.77
N PRO A 20 -9.35 6.63 -13.35
CA PRO A 20 -8.92 6.46 -12.00
C PRO A 20 -7.68 7.32 -11.93
N GLY A 21 -7.77 8.45 -11.27
CA GLY A 21 -6.60 9.20 -10.96
C GLY A 21 -5.58 8.17 -10.57
N ALA A 22 -4.35 8.29 -11.03
CA ALA A 22 -3.28 7.38 -10.74
C ALA A 22 -3.22 7.12 -9.24
N ALA A 23 -4.26 6.52 -8.72
CA ALA A 23 -4.22 5.87 -7.45
C ALA A 23 -3.20 4.81 -7.65
N LEU A 24 -1.98 5.16 -7.31
CA LEU A 24 -0.94 4.21 -7.16
C LEU A 24 -1.55 3.09 -6.35
N ALA A 25 -1.70 1.94 -6.97
CA ALA A 25 -2.15 0.79 -6.25
C ALA A 25 -1.20 0.66 -5.08
N GLN A 26 -1.71 0.89 -3.88
CA GLN A 26 -0.92 0.76 -2.67
C GLN A 26 -0.85 -0.72 -2.38
N ASP A 27 0.13 -1.35 -2.98
CA ASP A 27 0.33 -2.78 -2.89
C ASP A 27 1.50 -3.13 -1.98
N ALA A 28 2.02 -2.15 -1.26
CA ALA A 28 3.15 -2.26 -0.36
C ALA A 28 4.45 -2.69 -1.06
N SER A 29 4.51 -2.58 -2.39
CA SER A 29 5.69 -3.00 -3.15
C SER A 29 6.94 -2.21 -2.74
N GLU A 30 6.77 -0.99 -2.22
CA GLU A 30 7.89 -0.17 -1.78
C GLU A 30 8.62 -0.76 -0.59
N VAL A 31 8.02 -1.68 0.16
CA VAL A 31 8.64 -2.28 1.35
C VAL A 31 8.79 -3.79 1.25
N VAL A 32 8.44 -4.40 0.13
CA VAL A 32 8.62 -5.84 -0.04
C VAL A 32 10.12 -6.16 0.04
N GLY A 33 10.47 -7.09 0.91
CA GLY A 33 11.87 -7.45 1.14
C GLY A 33 12.63 -6.55 2.11
N GLN A 34 12.02 -5.45 2.54
CA GLN A 34 12.66 -4.53 3.47
C GLN A 34 12.20 -4.81 4.89
N PRO A 35 13.10 -4.76 5.87
CA PRO A 35 12.68 -4.90 7.27
C PRO A 35 11.88 -3.68 7.70
N ILE A 36 10.74 -3.92 8.32
CA ILE A 36 9.87 -2.89 8.85
C ILE A 36 9.78 -3.08 10.35
N GLN A 37 10.05 -2.03 11.12
CA GLN A 37 9.87 -2.08 12.56
C GLN A 37 8.45 -1.71 12.90
N VAL A 38 7.77 -2.59 13.61
CA VAL A 38 6.38 -2.39 14.02
C VAL A 38 6.34 -2.40 15.54
N THR A 39 6.04 -1.25 16.12
CA THR A 39 6.02 -1.09 17.57
C THR A 39 4.58 -0.99 18.04
N THR A 40 4.18 -1.88 18.94
CA THR A 40 2.86 -1.90 19.54
C THR A 40 3.03 -2.06 21.03
N ASN A 41 2.47 -1.12 21.81
CA ASN A 41 2.55 -1.18 23.29
C ASN A 41 3.98 -1.33 23.80
N GLY A 42 4.92 -0.63 23.15
CA GLY A 42 6.32 -0.66 23.56
C GLY A 42 7.10 -1.86 23.09
N VAL A 43 6.48 -2.80 22.38
CA VAL A 43 7.14 -3.98 21.85
C VAL A 43 7.38 -3.79 20.36
N THR A 44 8.63 -3.95 19.92
CA THR A 44 8.99 -3.79 18.52
C THR A 44 9.29 -5.14 17.90
N ASN A 45 8.53 -5.47 16.86
CA ASN A 45 8.79 -6.62 16.01
C ASN A 45 9.34 -6.14 14.68
N THR A 46 10.13 -6.97 14.00
CA THR A 46 10.58 -6.68 12.65
C THR A 46 9.78 -7.52 11.68
N VAL A 47 9.07 -6.86 10.77
CA VAL A 47 8.21 -7.53 9.79
C VAL A 47 8.86 -7.41 8.42
N THR A 48 8.97 -8.52 7.73
CA THR A 48 9.46 -8.55 6.36
C THR A 48 8.37 -9.18 5.48
N LEU A 49 7.93 -8.43 4.47
CA LEU A 49 6.94 -8.89 3.50
C LEU A 49 7.67 -9.47 2.30
N SER A 50 7.36 -10.71 1.96
CA SER A 50 7.98 -11.38 0.81
C SER A 50 7.04 -11.40 -0.37
N PRO A 51 7.55 -11.44 -1.60
CA PRO A 51 6.67 -11.61 -2.76
C PRO A 51 5.83 -12.88 -2.62
N GLY A 52 4.60 -12.83 -3.12
CA GLY A 52 3.73 -13.99 -3.06
C GLY A 52 2.87 -14.07 -1.81
N GLY A 53 2.88 -13.02 -0.98
CA GLY A 53 1.95 -12.96 0.15
C GLY A 53 2.46 -13.61 1.42
N GLN A 54 3.74 -13.94 1.51
CA GLN A 54 4.32 -14.48 2.72
C GLN A 54 4.98 -13.36 3.53
N ALA A 55 4.92 -13.50 4.85
CA ALA A 55 5.52 -12.54 5.76
C ALA A 55 6.28 -13.27 6.84
N GLN A 56 7.29 -12.61 7.38
CA GLN A 56 8.03 -13.10 8.52
C GLN A 56 8.04 -12.01 9.58
N ILE A 57 7.71 -12.40 10.80
CA ILE A 57 7.73 -11.50 11.95
C ILE A 57 8.84 -11.96 12.86
N LEU A 58 9.81 -11.09 13.09
CA LEU A 58 10.91 -11.39 13.99
C LEU A 58 10.63 -10.72 15.33
N THR A 59 10.48 -11.51 16.38
CA THR A 59 10.20 -10.98 17.70
C THR A 59 11.45 -10.34 18.32
N PRO A 60 11.32 -9.53 19.38
CA PRO A 60 12.50 -8.95 20.03
C PRO A 60 13.48 -10.00 20.54
N ALA A 61 13.03 -11.19 20.86
CA ALA A 61 13.90 -12.29 21.28
C ALA A 61 14.59 -12.99 20.11
N GLY A 62 14.37 -12.53 18.88
CA GLY A 62 15.00 -13.12 17.70
C GLY A 62 14.27 -14.33 17.17
N ARG A 63 13.04 -14.58 17.58
CA ARG A 63 12.27 -15.72 17.11
C ARG A 63 11.50 -15.37 15.83
N PRO A 64 11.70 -16.09 14.73
CA PRO A 64 10.92 -15.87 13.53
C PRO A 64 9.53 -16.51 13.65
N VAL A 65 8.51 -15.77 13.28
CA VAL A 65 7.13 -16.24 13.22
C VAL A 65 6.66 -16.08 11.78
N PRO A 66 6.32 -17.17 11.09
CA PRO A 66 5.82 -17.07 9.74
C PRO A 66 4.39 -16.55 9.71
N GLY A 67 4.05 -15.85 8.64
CA GLY A 67 2.72 -15.32 8.44
C GLY A 67 2.44 -15.07 6.98
N THR A 68 1.31 -14.43 6.73
CA THR A 68 0.90 -14.03 5.39
C THR A 68 0.57 -12.53 5.41
N TRP A 69 0.59 -11.92 4.24
CA TRP A 69 0.23 -10.51 4.13
C TRP A 69 -0.54 -10.26 2.84
N THR A 70 -1.37 -9.25 2.89
CA THR A 70 -2.04 -8.70 1.70
C THR A 70 -2.08 -7.19 1.82
N ALA A 71 -2.05 -6.52 0.69
CA ALA A 71 -2.25 -5.09 0.61
C ALA A 71 -3.25 -4.83 -0.51
N ALA A 72 -4.45 -4.44 -0.13
CA ALA A 72 -5.53 -4.22 -1.07
C ALA A 72 -6.61 -3.38 -0.41
N ASN A 73 -7.38 -2.66 -1.23
CA ASN A 73 -8.54 -1.90 -0.76
C ASN A 73 -8.21 -0.92 0.35
N GLY A 74 -7.02 -0.33 0.30
CA GLY A 74 -6.60 0.65 1.31
C GLY A 74 -6.22 0.04 2.64
N GLN A 75 -5.96 -1.27 2.69
CA GLN A 75 -5.60 -1.95 3.93
C GLN A 75 -4.36 -2.82 3.73
N LEU A 76 -3.53 -2.86 4.75
CA LEU A 76 -2.42 -3.80 4.86
C LEU A 76 -2.77 -4.79 5.95
N CYS A 77 -2.84 -6.06 5.60
CA CYS A 77 -3.26 -7.10 6.53
C CYS A 77 -2.16 -8.12 6.74
N LEU A 78 -1.97 -8.52 7.99
CA LEU A 78 -1.07 -9.61 8.37
C LEU A 78 -1.89 -10.72 8.99
N GLY A 79 -1.56 -11.95 8.64
CA GLY A 79 -2.28 -13.11 9.16
C GLY A 79 -1.36 -14.27 9.44
N ASN A 80 -1.91 -15.28 10.15
CA ASN A 80 -1.19 -16.51 10.43
C ASN A 80 -2.04 -17.74 10.11
N GLY A 81 -2.91 -17.62 9.12
CA GLY A 81 -3.77 -18.70 8.66
C GLY A 81 -5.16 -18.67 9.25
N ALA A 82 -5.30 -18.50 10.55
CA ALA A 82 -6.59 -18.53 11.22
C ALA A 82 -7.08 -17.13 11.61
N ALA A 83 -6.16 -16.21 11.83
CA ALA A 83 -6.49 -14.86 12.26
C ALA A 83 -5.79 -13.85 11.37
N GLN A 84 -6.41 -12.69 11.22
CA GLN A 84 -5.88 -11.64 10.38
C GLN A 84 -6.10 -10.31 11.08
N GLU A 85 -5.08 -9.46 11.04
CA GLU A 85 -5.15 -8.11 11.55
C GLU A 85 -4.85 -7.15 10.43
N CYS A 86 -5.68 -6.11 10.27
CA CYS A 86 -5.58 -5.18 9.16
C CYS A 86 -5.42 -3.75 9.67
N TRP A 87 -4.56 -3.00 9.00
CA TRP A 87 -4.33 -1.59 9.26
C TRP A 87 -4.75 -0.77 8.06
N PRO A 88 -5.29 0.42 8.26
CA PRO A 88 -5.54 1.31 7.13
C PRO A 88 -4.21 1.70 6.49
N TYR A 89 -4.12 1.51 5.18
CA TYR A 89 -2.90 1.79 4.44
C TYR A 89 -3.25 2.78 3.33
N GLN A 90 -3.20 4.06 3.69
CA GLN A 90 -3.68 5.14 2.83
C GLN A 90 -2.57 5.82 2.04
N ALA A 91 -1.33 5.61 2.42
CA ALA A 91 -0.19 6.23 1.77
C ALA A 91 0.98 5.25 1.75
N PRO A 92 1.84 5.30 0.75
CA PRO A 92 2.99 4.41 0.70
C PRO A 92 3.98 4.72 1.82
N PHE A 93 4.71 3.69 2.24
CA PHE A 93 5.81 3.89 3.18
C PHE A 93 6.88 4.78 2.58
N GLN A 94 7.42 5.64 3.40
CA GLN A 94 8.57 6.46 3.04
C GLN A 94 9.72 6.13 3.97
N ALA A 95 10.91 6.03 3.42
CA ALA A 95 12.10 5.64 4.18
C ALA A 95 12.32 6.60 5.35
N GLY A 96 12.43 6.03 6.55
CA GLY A 96 12.70 6.81 7.74
C GLY A 96 11.51 7.58 8.31
N GLN A 97 10.32 7.43 7.73
CA GLN A 97 9.13 8.13 8.18
C GLN A 97 8.19 7.16 8.90
N PRO A 98 7.96 7.34 10.20
CA PRO A 98 7.05 6.45 10.91
C PRO A 98 5.60 6.72 10.53
N MET A 99 4.81 5.65 10.45
CA MET A 99 3.38 5.72 10.21
C MET A 99 2.67 5.10 11.40
N THR A 100 1.80 5.84 12.05
CA THR A 100 1.02 5.34 13.18
C THR A 100 -0.37 4.99 12.70
N MET A 101 -0.77 3.74 12.92
CA MET A 101 -2.04 3.22 12.43
C MET A 101 -2.71 2.38 13.51
N THR A 102 -4.03 2.41 13.52
CA THR A 102 -4.83 1.58 14.44
C THR A 102 -5.44 0.43 13.65
N SER A 103 -5.23 -0.78 14.13
CA SER A 103 -5.65 -1.98 13.44
C SER A 103 -7.12 -2.32 13.69
N SER A 104 -7.61 -3.32 12.95
CA SER A 104 -8.94 -3.88 13.15
C SER A 104 -9.12 -4.51 14.53
N CYS A 105 -8.02 -4.81 15.21
CA CYS A 105 -8.04 -5.32 16.59
C CYS A 105 -7.93 -4.20 17.62
N ASN A 106 -8.09 -2.94 17.22
CA ASN A 106 -7.97 -1.77 18.07
C ASN A 106 -6.59 -1.61 18.71
N ALA A 107 -5.57 -2.12 18.06
CA ALA A 107 -4.19 -1.93 18.49
C ALA A 107 -3.53 -0.85 17.65
N THR A 108 -2.95 0.15 18.30
CA THR A 108 -2.23 1.21 17.62
C THR A 108 -0.76 0.81 17.51
N SER A 109 -0.26 0.83 16.29
CA SER A 109 1.11 0.44 15.98
C SER A 109 1.80 1.53 15.19
N THR A 110 3.10 1.68 15.43
CA THR A 110 3.94 2.57 14.63
C THR A 110 4.82 1.72 13.73
N TRP A 111 4.72 1.98 12.43
CA TRP A 111 5.42 1.24 11.39
C TRP A 111 6.53 2.12 10.83
N LEU A 112 7.74 1.59 10.81
CA LEU A 112 8.90 2.33 10.35
C LEU A 112 9.76 1.47 9.44
N ALA A 113 9.84 1.85 8.17
CA ALA A 113 10.77 1.26 7.22
C ALA A 113 11.98 2.19 7.09
N ALA A 114 13.17 1.69 7.43
CA ALA A 114 14.37 2.50 7.32
C ALA A 114 14.74 2.78 5.87
N SER A 115 14.36 1.87 4.97
CA SER A 115 14.62 2.01 3.54
C SER A 115 13.44 1.46 2.75
N THR A 116 13.32 1.89 1.51
CA THR A 116 12.26 1.43 0.62
C THR A 116 12.85 1.05 -0.73
N ASN A 117 12.06 0.33 -1.52
CA ASN A 117 12.42 -0.05 -2.88
C ASN A 117 12.08 1.03 -3.89
N ALA A 118 11.54 2.16 -3.44
CA ALA A 118 11.17 3.21 -4.36
C ALA A 118 12.40 3.66 -5.13
N PRO A 119 12.30 3.83 -6.45
CA PRO A 119 13.43 4.33 -7.19
C PRO A 119 13.83 5.71 -6.63
N PRO A 120 15.11 5.99 -6.55
CA PRO A 120 15.53 7.31 -6.10
C PRO A 120 14.90 8.36 -7.01
N PRO A 121 14.55 9.52 -6.46
CA PRO A 121 14.03 10.59 -7.31
C PRO A 121 15.04 10.85 -8.44
N PRO A 122 14.54 11.14 -9.66
CA PRO A 122 15.45 11.42 -10.75
C PRO A 122 16.43 12.50 -10.31
N PRO A 123 17.71 12.35 -10.61
CA PRO A 123 18.66 13.36 -10.24
C PRO A 123 18.18 14.69 -10.78
N ALA A 124 18.18 15.68 -9.92
CA ALA A 124 17.85 17.00 -10.36
C ALA A 124 18.68 17.31 -11.60
N GLN A 125 18.01 17.80 -12.60
CA GLN A 125 18.64 18.02 -13.88
C GLN A 125 19.62 19.13 -13.82
N ARG A 126 20.44 19.18 -12.86
CA ARG A 126 21.35 20.22 -12.75
C ARG A 126 22.51 20.02 -13.56
N GLY A 127 22.69 18.85 -13.99
CA GLY A 127 23.82 18.61 -14.81
C GLY A 127 23.91 19.47 -15.96
N GLU A 128 22.86 19.95 -16.25
CA GLU A 128 22.91 20.69 -17.28
C GLU A 128 23.54 21.85 -17.11
N ARG A 129 23.90 22.11 -16.15
CA ARG A 129 24.55 23.12 -16.04
C ARG A 129 25.62 23.08 -16.45
N GLY A 130 25.75 22.90 -17.05
CA GLY A 130 26.73 22.96 -17.48
C GLY A 130 27.43 23.53 -17.88
N ARG A 131 27.46 23.63 -18.01
CA ARG A 131 28.04 23.97 -18.11
C ARG A 131 28.26 24.39 -18.43
#